data_cb4fe77368984fc1b9c5701e08ffe245
#
_entry.id   cb4fe77368984fc1b9c5701e08ffe245
#
_cell.length_a   1.000
_cell.length_b   1.000
_cell.length_c   1.000
_cell.angle_alpha   90.00
_cell.angle_beta   90.00
_cell.angle_gamma   90.00
#
_symmetry.space_group_name_H-M   'P 1'
#
loop_
_entity.id
_entity.type
_entity.pdbx_description
1 polymer ?
#
loop_
_entity_poly.entity_id
_entity_poly.type
_entity_poly.pdbx_seq_one_letter_code
_entity_poly.pdbx_strand_id
1 'polypeptide(L)'
;MKHSLIRFSAVVLTIAFVFALTGCGSGSNSFTWFVDSIPANLDPQVASASADVIACENLYSGLVRKDPSGKYEPALCERWEKSSDGLTYTFYLKDGLTYTAAKGNATDYAITAEDFVFAFRRLFRAETNSPYAVEFAALENSAAVLAGQMPESALGVTASGPLTLVFHLSSADDNFLEKLTLPGAMPCDEEFFNSTRGTYGLNASSTLSSGSFYIYNWTASGLFLRRAPSDSLIDSLRLVQNTNSAGQSAAELIDNEKCSAAPDDTAAPTTLTSLSYSDTTWSLLFNCSSVFASTELRQALASAARGAAEVPDGGLYAAANGLVPDGLTVDGMNYRDTAGDVT
;
A
#
# COMPACT_ATOMS: atom_id res chain seq x y z
N MET A 1 -26.55 12.56 -64.53
CA MET A 1 -25.23 12.27 -63.95
C MET A 1 -24.91 13.06 -62.69
N LYS A 2 -25.24 14.37 -62.57
CA LYS A 2 -24.91 15.17 -61.35
C LYS A 2 -25.68 14.71 -60.07
N HIS A 3 -26.91 14.26 -60.15
CA HIS A 3 -27.69 13.81 -59.00
C HIS A 3 -27.24 12.44 -58.44
N SER A 4 -26.63 11.58 -59.25
CA SER A 4 -26.11 10.28 -58.84
C SER A 4 -24.79 10.42 -58.06
N LEU A 5 -23.92 11.38 -58.44
CA LEU A 5 -22.70 11.65 -57.73
C LEU A 5 -22.93 12.24 -56.34
N ILE A 6 -23.94 13.14 -56.21
CA ILE A 6 -24.26 13.75 -54.90
C ILE A 6 -24.79 12.70 -53.90
N ARG A 7 -25.62 11.75 -54.41
CA ARG A 7 -26.14 10.66 -53.56
C ARG A 7 -25.04 9.67 -53.13
N PHE A 8 -24.08 9.40 -54.02
CA PHE A 8 -22.95 8.53 -53.69
C PHE A 8 -21.98 9.17 -52.67
N SER A 9 -21.71 10.48 -52.83
CA SER A 9 -20.91 11.23 -51.85
C SER A 9 -21.58 11.33 -50.49
N ALA A 10 -22.89 11.52 -50.41
CA ALA A 10 -23.63 11.58 -49.16
C ALA A 10 -23.63 10.22 -48.45
N VAL A 11 -23.77 9.11 -49.16
CA VAL A 11 -23.73 7.76 -48.59
C VAL A 11 -22.34 7.41 -48.09
N VAL A 12 -21.27 7.78 -48.84
CA VAL A 12 -19.88 7.56 -48.40
C VAL A 12 -19.57 8.42 -47.18
N LEU A 13 -20.03 9.67 -47.08
CA LEU A 13 -19.84 10.52 -45.92
C LEU A 13 -20.59 9.99 -44.69
N THR A 14 -21.80 9.44 -44.87
CA THR A 14 -22.61 8.86 -43.79
C THR A 14 -21.95 7.58 -43.26
N ILE A 15 -21.43 6.72 -44.16
CA ILE A 15 -20.69 5.51 -43.76
C ILE A 15 -19.38 5.87 -43.07
N ALA A 16 -18.63 6.88 -43.55
CA ALA A 16 -17.45 7.35 -42.88
C ALA A 16 -17.72 7.94 -41.48
N PHE A 17 -18.87 8.62 -41.30
CA PHE A 17 -19.30 9.15 -40.01
C PHE A 17 -19.75 8.04 -39.04
N VAL A 18 -20.39 6.98 -39.54
CA VAL A 18 -20.78 5.81 -38.73
C VAL A 18 -19.52 5.03 -38.31
N PHE A 19 -18.52 4.88 -39.19
CA PHE A 19 -17.25 4.26 -38.83
C PHE A 19 -16.42 5.12 -37.88
N ALA A 20 -16.53 6.46 -37.91
CA ALA A 20 -15.88 7.35 -36.93
C ALA A 20 -16.55 7.29 -35.54
N LEU A 21 -17.81 6.87 -35.45
CA LEU A 21 -18.53 6.69 -34.19
C LEU A 21 -18.34 5.29 -33.58
N THR A 22 -17.85 4.31 -34.34
CA THR A 22 -17.55 2.96 -33.86
C THR A 22 -16.06 2.76 -33.54
N GLY A 23 -15.22 3.78 -33.74
CA GLY A 23 -13.77 3.74 -33.59
C GLY A 23 -13.22 4.40 -32.34
N CYS A 24 -13.89 4.30 -31.18
CA CYS A 24 -13.31 4.66 -29.88
C CYS A 24 -13.94 3.82 -28.77
N GLY A 25 -13.65 2.56 -28.78
CA GLY A 25 -14.03 1.61 -27.75
C GLY A 25 -12.87 0.79 -27.24
N SER A 26 -11.64 1.33 -27.20
CA SER A 26 -10.68 0.89 -26.21
C SER A 26 -10.95 1.73 -24.96
N GLY A 27 -11.97 1.36 -24.19
CA GLY A 27 -12.15 1.88 -22.86
C GLY A 27 -10.84 1.62 -22.10
N SER A 28 -10.10 2.68 -21.80
CA SER A 28 -8.98 2.54 -20.86
C SER A 28 -9.61 2.08 -19.55
N ASN A 29 -9.26 0.88 -19.08
CA ASN A 29 -9.71 0.34 -17.80
C ASN A 29 -9.09 1.19 -16.69
N SER A 30 -9.71 2.34 -16.40
CA SER A 30 -9.26 3.31 -15.41
C SER A 30 -9.99 3.09 -14.11
N PHE A 31 -9.26 2.94 -13.02
CA PHE A 31 -9.80 2.88 -11.68
C PHE A 31 -9.52 4.20 -10.97
N THR A 32 -10.56 4.85 -10.46
CA THR A 32 -10.44 6.08 -9.67
C THR A 32 -10.81 5.79 -8.23
N TRP A 33 -9.86 6.05 -7.33
CA TRP A 33 -10.03 5.87 -5.90
C TRP A 33 -10.01 7.23 -5.22
N PHE A 34 -11.04 7.53 -4.45
CA PHE A 34 -11.06 8.71 -3.60
C PHE A 34 -10.27 8.45 -2.31
N VAL A 35 -9.38 9.37 -2.02
CA VAL A 35 -8.53 9.36 -0.83
C VAL A 35 -8.77 10.63 -0.01
N ASP A 36 -8.47 10.56 1.29
CA ASP A 36 -8.67 11.70 2.21
C ASP A 36 -7.73 12.87 1.90
N SER A 37 -6.54 12.56 1.44
CA SER A 37 -5.54 13.55 1.01
C SER A 37 -4.78 13.04 -0.21
N ILE A 38 -4.28 13.95 -1.03
CA ILE A 38 -3.37 13.57 -2.13
C ILE A 38 -2.06 13.03 -1.53
N PRO A 39 -1.54 11.89 -2.04
CA PRO A 39 -0.24 11.38 -1.62
C PRO A 39 0.84 12.45 -1.68
N ALA A 40 1.60 12.59 -0.61
CA ALA A 40 2.62 13.63 -0.45
C ALA A 40 4.05 13.07 -0.33
N ASN A 41 4.19 11.82 0.10
CA ASN A 41 5.49 11.16 0.26
C ASN A 41 5.42 9.71 -0.21
N LEU A 42 6.09 9.42 -1.30
CA LEU A 42 6.16 8.09 -1.91
C LEU A 42 7.49 7.37 -1.61
N ASP A 43 8.24 7.80 -0.60
CA ASP A 43 9.35 7.02 -0.05
C ASP A 43 8.78 5.85 0.77
N PRO A 44 8.88 4.60 0.30
CA PRO A 44 8.22 3.47 0.95
C PRO A 44 8.78 3.17 2.35
N GLN A 45 10.01 3.58 2.67
CA GLN A 45 10.60 3.37 3.99
C GLN A 45 10.05 4.33 5.07
N VAL A 46 9.36 5.40 4.67
CA VAL A 46 8.80 6.40 5.61
C VAL A 46 7.31 6.72 5.41
N ALA A 47 6.72 6.24 4.31
CA ALA A 47 5.30 6.44 4.03
C ALA A 47 4.43 5.87 5.16
N SER A 48 3.57 6.70 5.76
CA SER A 48 2.71 6.31 6.89
C SER A 48 1.29 6.84 6.80
N ALA A 49 1.06 7.91 6.01
CA ALA A 49 -0.28 8.38 5.73
C ALA A 49 -1.01 7.38 4.81
N SER A 50 -2.30 7.13 5.03
CA SER A 50 -3.08 6.14 4.28
C SER A 50 -2.95 6.31 2.76
N ALA A 51 -3.06 7.53 2.26
CA ALA A 51 -2.93 7.80 0.82
C ALA A 51 -1.51 7.51 0.28
N ASP A 52 -0.46 7.79 1.07
CA ASP A 52 0.92 7.49 0.70
C ASP A 52 1.17 5.98 0.65
N VAL A 53 0.66 5.24 1.66
CA VAL A 53 0.74 3.77 1.73
C VAL A 53 0.03 3.14 0.53
N ILE A 54 -1.22 3.53 0.24
CA ILE A 54 -1.97 3.05 -0.94
C ILE A 54 -1.19 3.31 -2.23
N ALA A 55 -0.58 4.48 -2.36
CA ALA A 55 0.24 4.80 -3.53
C ALA A 55 1.49 3.93 -3.62
N CYS A 56 2.21 3.73 -2.50
CA CYS A 56 3.40 2.89 -2.44
C CYS A 56 3.09 1.42 -2.78
N GLU A 57 2.00 0.86 -2.27
CA GLU A 57 1.58 -0.53 -2.56
C GLU A 57 1.28 -0.77 -4.05
N ASN A 58 0.94 0.27 -4.80
CA ASN A 58 0.71 0.18 -6.24
C ASN A 58 1.97 0.47 -7.07
N LEU A 59 2.85 1.35 -6.58
CA LEU A 59 4.08 1.74 -7.27
C LEU A 59 5.22 0.75 -7.08
N TYR A 60 5.26 0.08 -5.93
CA TYR A 60 6.37 -0.82 -5.60
C TYR A 60 5.91 -2.27 -5.54
N SER A 61 6.82 -3.16 -5.84
CA SER A 61 6.73 -4.58 -5.56
C SER A 61 7.85 -4.97 -4.58
N GLY A 62 7.52 -5.82 -3.63
CA GLY A 62 8.48 -6.43 -2.72
C GLY A 62 8.95 -7.80 -3.19
N LEU A 63 9.57 -8.56 -2.28
CA LEU A 63 10.02 -9.93 -2.53
C LEU A 63 8.84 -10.87 -2.79
N VAL A 64 7.80 -10.73 -1.98
CA VAL A 64 6.59 -11.55 -1.98
C VAL A 64 5.34 -10.67 -1.99
N ARG A 65 4.21 -11.26 -2.36
CA ARG A 65 2.88 -10.66 -2.27
C ARG A 65 1.90 -11.66 -1.69
N LYS A 66 0.74 -11.20 -1.23
CA LYS A 66 -0.41 -12.06 -0.94
C LYS A 66 -1.34 -12.15 -2.14
N ASP A 67 -1.83 -13.35 -2.41
CA ASP A 67 -2.96 -13.54 -3.31
C ASP A 67 -4.29 -13.21 -2.59
N PRO A 68 -5.44 -13.17 -3.30
CA PRO A 68 -6.74 -12.90 -2.67
C PRO A 68 -7.18 -13.94 -1.61
N SER A 69 -6.54 -15.11 -1.56
CA SER A 69 -6.79 -16.13 -0.53
C SER A 69 -5.91 -15.95 0.71
N GLY A 70 -5.02 -14.96 0.71
CA GLY A 70 -4.07 -14.70 1.78
C GLY A 70 -2.77 -15.53 1.71
N LYS A 71 -2.58 -16.31 0.65
CA LYS A 71 -1.37 -17.11 0.46
C LYS A 71 -0.24 -16.24 -0.09
N TYR A 72 0.99 -16.46 0.42
CA TYR A 72 2.18 -15.77 -0.09
C TYR A 72 2.63 -16.37 -1.42
N GLU A 73 2.88 -15.49 -2.39
CA GLU A 73 3.40 -15.81 -3.71
C GLU A 73 4.66 -15.00 -4.02
N PRO A 74 5.57 -15.52 -4.87
CA PRO A 74 6.70 -14.75 -5.36
C PRO A 74 6.26 -13.47 -6.10
N ALA A 75 6.92 -12.32 -5.81
CA ALA A 75 6.75 -11.07 -6.54
C ALA A 75 8.03 -10.73 -7.30
N LEU A 76 9.00 -10.01 -6.71
CA LEU A 76 10.31 -9.79 -7.35
C LEU A 76 11.27 -10.98 -7.17
N CYS A 77 11.04 -11.88 -6.20
CA CYS A 77 11.77 -13.14 -6.16
C CYS A 77 11.12 -14.20 -7.07
N GLU A 78 11.90 -15.21 -7.47
CA GLU A 78 11.40 -16.43 -8.11
C GLU A 78 10.93 -17.44 -7.06
N ARG A 79 11.67 -17.53 -5.95
CA ARG A 79 11.46 -18.45 -4.83
C ARG A 79 12.18 -17.96 -3.58
N TRP A 80 11.83 -18.56 -2.46
CA TRP A 80 12.56 -18.38 -1.20
C TRP A 80 12.70 -19.71 -0.46
N GLU A 81 13.63 -19.74 0.47
CA GLU A 81 13.90 -20.86 1.36
C GLU A 81 13.90 -20.36 2.80
N LYS A 82 13.35 -21.14 3.73
CA LYS A 82 13.40 -20.91 5.18
C LYS A 82 14.21 -22.04 5.81
N SER A 83 15.17 -21.72 6.65
CA SER A 83 15.93 -22.72 7.41
C SER A 83 15.03 -23.46 8.40
N SER A 84 15.44 -24.65 8.80
CA SER A 84 14.66 -25.51 9.70
C SER A 84 14.43 -24.91 11.10
N ASP A 85 15.33 -24.03 11.55
CA ASP A 85 15.22 -23.30 12.81
C ASP A 85 14.40 -21.99 12.68
N GLY A 86 14.01 -21.63 11.44
CA GLY A 86 13.24 -20.43 11.15
C GLY A 86 14.02 -19.12 11.27
N LEU A 87 15.35 -19.19 11.41
CA LEU A 87 16.17 -18.00 11.64
C LEU A 87 16.80 -17.43 10.37
N THR A 88 16.81 -18.18 9.26
CA THR A 88 17.38 -17.70 8.01
C THR A 88 16.36 -17.83 6.88
N TYR A 89 16.18 -16.74 6.13
CA TYR A 89 15.41 -16.71 4.90
C TYR A 89 16.33 -16.33 3.74
N THR A 90 16.34 -17.12 2.68
CA THR A 90 17.09 -16.84 1.46
C THR A 90 16.13 -16.64 0.31
N PHE A 91 16.18 -15.47 -0.33
CA PHE A 91 15.36 -15.11 -1.49
C PHE A 91 16.22 -15.09 -2.73
N TYR A 92 15.72 -15.69 -3.80
CA TYR A 92 16.35 -15.70 -5.13
C TYR A 92 15.54 -14.79 -6.03
N LEU A 93 16.11 -13.66 -6.43
CA LEU A 93 15.44 -12.66 -7.25
C LEU A 93 15.31 -13.11 -8.70
N LYS A 94 14.28 -12.62 -9.37
CA LYS A 94 14.16 -12.76 -10.83
C LYS A 94 15.26 -11.97 -11.52
N ASP A 95 15.79 -12.52 -12.62
CA ASP A 95 16.80 -11.82 -13.44
C ASP A 95 16.17 -10.77 -14.36
N GLY A 96 16.96 -9.76 -14.72
CA GLY A 96 16.55 -8.73 -15.69
C GLY A 96 15.49 -7.74 -15.20
N LEU A 97 15.23 -7.66 -13.90
CA LEU A 97 14.33 -6.67 -13.34
C LEU A 97 14.97 -5.28 -13.35
N THR A 98 14.21 -4.27 -13.75
CA THR A 98 14.63 -2.86 -13.75
C THR A 98 13.54 -1.97 -13.15
N TYR A 99 13.96 -0.86 -12.58
CA TYR A 99 13.03 0.19 -12.17
C TYR A 99 12.44 0.92 -13.38
N THR A 100 11.26 1.48 -13.19
CA THR A 100 10.58 2.35 -14.16
C THR A 100 10.50 3.76 -13.62
N ALA A 101 10.95 4.73 -14.39
CA ALA A 101 10.82 6.14 -14.04
C ALA A 101 9.43 6.70 -14.40
N ALA A 102 9.17 7.94 -13.97
CA ALA A 102 7.94 8.64 -14.30
C ALA A 102 7.66 8.63 -15.82
N LYS A 103 6.36 8.62 -16.17
CA LYS A 103 5.83 8.52 -17.55
C LYS A 103 6.16 7.20 -18.26
N GLY A 104 6.62 6.17 -17.52
CA GLY A 104 6.96 4.87 -18.07
C GLY A 104 8.30 4.84 -18.79
N ASN A 105 9.19 5.79 -18.53
CA ASN A 105 10.52 5.78 -19.09
C ASN A 105 11.32 4.61 -18.50
N ALA A 106 11.94 3.84 -19.39
CA ALA A 106 12.89 2.80 -18.99
C ALA A 106 14.11 3.43 -18.30
N THR A 107 14.70 2.70 -17.37
CA THR A 107 15.93 3.09 -16.68
C THR A 107 16.99 2.02 -16.81
N ASP A 108 18.24 2.39 -16.55
CA ASP A 108 19.37 1.47 -16.45
C ASP A 108 19.56 0.95 -15.02
N TYR A 109 18.71 1.38 -14.07
CA TYR A 109 18.73 0.92 -12.68
C TYR A 109 18.15 -0.49 -12.60
N ALA A 110 19.02 -1.49 -12.40
CA ALA A 110 18.61 -2.87 -12.19
C ALA A 110 18.14 -3.08 -10.75
N ILE A 111 17.10 -3.90 -10.57
CA ILE A 111 16.66 -4.30 -9.22
C ILE A 111 17.49 -5.50 -8.79
N THR A 112 18.27 -5.32 -7.73
CA THR A 112 19.21 -6.31 -7.19
C THR A 112 18.98 -6.57 -5.69
N ALA A 113 19.67 -7.55 -5.15
CA ALA A 113 19.65 -7.84 -3.72
C ALA A 113 20.21 -6.68 -2.88
N GLU A 114 21.16 -5.90 -3.42
CA GLU A 114 21.73 -4.74 -2.72
C GLU A 114 20.70 -3.62 -2.51
N ASP A 115 19.70 -3.48 -3.39
CA ASP A 115 18.63 -2.48 -3.21
C ASP A 115 17.76 -2.80 -1.98
N PHE A 116 17.55 -4.08 -1.71
CA PHE A 116 16.87 -4.50 -0.49
C PHE A 116 17.77 -4.30 0.74
N VAL A 117 19.06 -4.65 0.64
CA VAL A 117 20.02 -4.40 1.72
C VAL A 117 20.06 -2.92 2.06
N PHE A 118 20.14 -2.04 1.07
CA PHE A 118 20.12 -0.60 1.26
C PHE A 118 18.80 -0.12 1.88
N ALA A 119 17.66 -0.58 1.36
CA ALA A 119 16.34 -0.23 1.90
C ALA A 119 16.22 -0.62 3.39
N PHE A 120 16.61 -1.85 3.76
CA PHE A 120 16.56 -2.30 5.15
C PHE A 120 17.54 -1.53 6.06
N ARG A 121 18.75 -1.22 5.59
CA ARG A 121 19.67 -0.35 6.33
C ARG A 121 19.07 1.02 6.60
N ARG A 122 18.39 1.60 5.59
CA ARG A 122 17.66 2.87 5.76
C ARG A 122 16.56 2.80 6.81
N LEU A 123 15.84 1.69 6.94
CA LEU A 123 14.82 1.52 7.98
C LEU A 123 15.39 1.72 9.38
N PHE A 124 16.64 1.27 9.60
CA PHE A 124 17.29 1.29 10.91
C PHE A 124 18.24 2.48 11.14
N ARG A 125 18.29 3.43 10.21
CA ARG A 125 18.92 4.74 10.44
C ARG A 125 18.04 5.60 11.33
N ALA A 126 18.60 6.14 12.40
CA ALA A 126 17.85 7.00 13.32
C ALA A 126 17.26 8.23 12.62
N GLU A 127 17.98 8.82 11.66
CA GLU A 127 17.53 9.96 10.87
C GLU A 127 16.38 9.65 9.90
N THR A 128 16.23 8.40 9.48
CA THR A 128 15.08 7.97 8.64
C THR A 128 13.79 7.98 9.45
N ASN A 129 13.87 7.70 10.76
CA ASN A 129 12.70 7.64 11.64
C ASN A 129 11.56 6.82 11.04
N SER A 130 11.90 5.65 10.49
CA SER A 130 10.95 4.79 9.78
C SER A 130 9.88 4.23 10.73
N PRO A 131 8.59 4.30 10.37
CA PRO A 131 7.54 3.64 11.14
C PRO A 131 7.61 2.11 11.05
N TYR A 132 8.36 1.57 10.07
CA TYR A 132 8.46 0.13 9.81
C TYR A 132 9.61 -0.55 10.54
N ALA A 133 10.55 0.18 11.14
CA ALA A 133 11.70 -0.43 11.82
C ALA A 133 11.27 -1.43 12.91
N VAL A 134 10.21 -1.12 13.65
CA VAL A 134 9.65 -1.97 14.71
C VAL A 134 9.13 -3.31 14.19
N GLU A 135 8.59 -3.33 12.97
CA GLU A 135 8.06 -4.54 12.35
C GLU A 135 9.18 -5.58 12.11
N PHE A 136 10.38 -5.12 11.82
CA PHE A 136 11.55 -5.94 11.54
C PHE A 136 12.51 -6.08 12.74
N ALA A 137 12.00 -5.89 13.96
CA ALA A 137 12.80 -6.00 15.18
C ALA A 137 13.44 -7.38 15.40
N ALA A 138 12.90 -8.43 14.78
CA ALA A 138 13.49 -9.78 14.80
C ALA A 138 14.77 -9.92 13.97
N LEU A 139 15.13 -8.96 13.10
CA LEU A 139 16.39 -9.01 12.37
C LEU A 139 17.59 -8.99 13.36
N GLU A 140 18.60 -9.78 13.05
CA GLU A 140 19.83 -9.81 13.85
C GLU A 140 20.44 -8.41 13.95
N ASN A 141 20.86 -8.02 15.15
CA ASN A 141 21.44 -6.72 15.50
C ASN A 141 20.51 -5.49 15.30
N SER A 142 19.23 -5.68 14.98
CA SER A 142 18.28 -4.60 14.70
C SER A 142 18.28 -3.51 15.78
N ALA A 143 18.12 -3.88 17.05
CA ALA A 143 18.09 -2.94 18.17
C ALA A 143 19.40 -2.18 18.37
N ALA A 144 20.54 -2.86 18.21
CA ALA A 144 21.86 -2.24 18.37
C ALA A 144 22.20 -1.28 17.23
N VAL A 145 21.79 -1.62 16.00
CA VAL A 145 21.93 -0.74 14.83
C VAL A 145 21.05 0.50 14.98
N LEU A 146 19.77 0.32 15.32
CA LEU A 146 18.83 1.44 15.52
C LEU A 146 19.29 2.40 16.64
N ALA A 147 19.91 1.85 17.69
CA ALA A 147 20.49 2.64 18.78
C ALA A 147 21.86 3.27 18.45
N GLY A 148 22.39 3.06 17.24
CA GLY A 148 23.72 3.55 16.84
C GLY A 148 24.89 2.87 17.55
N GLN A 149 24.67 1.72 18.21
CA GLN A 149 25.69 0.94 18.91
C GLN A 149 26.48 0.03 17.98
N MET A 150 25.90 -0.30 16.82
CA MET A 150 26.53 -1.08 15.76
C MET A 150 26.35 -0.38 14.42
N PRO A 151 27.27 -0.58 13.46
CA PRO A 151 27.13 -0.03 12.11
C PRO A 151 25.97 -0.70 11.37
N GLU A 152 25.38 0.00 10.40
CA GLU A 152 24.29 -0.53 9.57
C GLU A 152 24.63 -1.84 8.85
N SER A 153 25.91 -2.04 8.52
CA SER A 153 26.40 -3.27 7.90
C SER A 153 26.33 -4.51 8.81
N ALA A 154 26.07 -4.32 10.09
CA ALA A 154 25.89 -5.42 11.05
C ALA A 154 24.42 -5.92 11.10
N LEU A 155 23.48 -5.22 10.44
CA LEU A 155 22.09 -5.65 10.37
C LEU A 155 21.99 -7.00 9.67
N GLY A 156 21.14 -7.90 10.18
CA GLY A 156 20.92 -9.24 9.67
C GLY A 156 20.28 -9.28 8.26
N VAL A 157 20.77 -8.47 7.33
CA VAL A 157 20.38 -8.49 5.92
C VAL A 157 21.60 -8.35 5.02
N THR A 158 21.80 -9.28 4.10
CA THR A 158 22.98 -9.32 3.23
C THR A 158 22.64 -9.81 1.82
N ALA A 159 23.39 -9.31 0.83
CA ALA A 159 23.39 -9.86 -0.51
C ALA A 159 24.56 -10.84 -0.66
N SER A 160 24.30 -12.10 -0.99
CA SER A 160 25.35 -13.08 -1.31
C SER A 160 25.63 -13.19 -2.82
N GLY A 161 25.17 -12.21 -3.57
CA GLY A 161 25.29 -12.01 -5.00
C GLY A 161 24.19 -11.09 -5.49
N PRO A 162 24.21 -10.65 -6.76
CA PRO A 162 23.26 -9.65 -7.24
C PRO A 162 21.80 -10.09 -7.17
N LEU A 163 21.54 -11.41 -7.20
CA LEU A 163 20.19 -11.98 -7.21
C LEU A 163 19.88 -12.83 -5.96
N THR A 164 20.73 -12.81 -4.92
CA THR A 164 20.51 -13.62 -3.73
C THR A 164 20.56 -12.76 -2.48
N LEU A 165 19.41 -12.61 -1.83
CA LEU A 165 19.22 -11.86 -0.61
C LEU A 165 19.02 -12.81 0.56
N VAL A 166 19.71 -12.56 1.66
CA VAL A 166 19.65 -13.38 2.88
C VAL A 166 19.28 -12.50 4.08
N PHE A 167 18.27 -12.96 4.82
CA PHE A 167 17.90 -12.40 6.12
C PHE A 167 18.30 -13.36 7.23
N HIS A 168 18.90 -12.82 8.29
CA HIS A 168 19.19 -13.51 9.54
C HIS A 168 18.37 -12.89 10.65
N LEU A 169 17.60 -13.73 11.35
CA LEU A 169 16.76 -13.33 12.47
C LEU A 169 17.41 -13.75 13.79
N SER A 170 17.28 -12.94 14.80
CA SER A 170 17.69 -13.25 16.19
C SER A 170 16.69 -14.18 16.90
N SER A 171 15.45 -14.20 16.42
CA SER A 171 14.38 -15.08 16.88
C SER A 171 13.45 -15.41 15.72
N ALA A 172 12.86 -16.61 15.75
CA ALA A 172 11.89 -16.99 14.71
C ALA A 172 10.68 -16.03 14.73
N ASP A 173 10.24 -15.65 13.55
CA ASP A 173 9.08 -14.78 13.33
C ASP A 173 8.18 -15.42 12.27
N ASP A 174 7.04 -15.95 12.71
CA ASP A 174 6.10 -16.62 11.80
C ASP A 174 5.38 -15.64 10.88
N ASN A 175 5.35 -14.34 11.23
CA ASN A 175 4.79 -13.27 10.42
C ASN A 175 5.83 -12.59 9.50
N PHE A 176 7.07 -13.12 9.40
CA PHE A 176 8.13 -12.45 8.65
C PHE A 176 7.77 -12.24 7.17
N LEU A 177 7.13 -13.22 6.50
CA LEU A 177 6.66 -13.07 5.12
C LEU A 177 5.55 -12.01 4.98
N GLU A 178 4.67 -11.88 5.98
CA GLU A 178 3.67 -10.82 6.04
C GLU A 178 4.34 -9.45 6.03
N LYS A 179 5.30 -9.27 6.92
CA LYS A 179 6.01 -8.00 7.07
C LYS A 179 6.78 -7.61 5.80
N LEU A 180 7.25 -8.59 5.03
CA LEU A 180 7.89 -8.35 3.73
C LEU A 180 6.94 -7.85 2.64
N THR A 181 5.62 -7.83 2.88
CA THR A 181 4.65 -7.19 1.98
C THR A 181 4.43 -5.72 2.29
N LEU A 182 4.90 -5.22 3.44
CA LEU A 182 4.75 -3.82 3.84
C LEU A 182 5.60 -2.88 2.96
N PRO A 183 5.19 -1.61 2.78
CA PRO A 183 5.95 -0.65 2.00
C PRO A 183 7.42 -0.52 2.43
N GLY A 184 7.69 -0.56 3.74
CA GLY A 184 9.05 -0.47 4.28
C GLY A 184 10.02 -1.52 3.74
N ALA A 185 9.53 -2.69 3.30
CA ALA A 185 10.34 -3.77 2.75
C ALA A 185 10.60 -3.66 1.23
N MET A 186 10.13 -2.61 0.57
CA MET A 186 10.30 -2.42 -0.86
C MET A 186 11.74 -2.01 -1.19
N PRO A 187 12.29 -2.41 -2.37
CA PRO A 187 13.67 -2.11 -2.73
C PRO A 187 13.89 -0.62 -3.00
N CYS A 188 15.10 -0.15 -2.76
CA CYS A 188 15.52 1.22 -3.00
C CYS A 188 16.92 1.22 -3.61
N ASP A 189 17.05 1.70 -4.84
CA ASP A 189 18.35 1.86 -5.48
C ASP A 189 19.16 2.98 -4.81
N GLU A 190 20.37 2.64 -4.32
CA GLU A 190 21.21 3.56 -3.55
C GLU A 190 21.73 4.71 -4.41
N GLU A 191 22.12 4.45 -5.66
CA GLU A 191 22.66 5.48 -6.56
C GLU A 191 21.57 6.50 -6.89
N PHE A 192 20.38 6.02 -7.27
CA PHE A 192 19.25 6.90 -7.53
C PHE A 192 18.85 7.69 -6.28
N PHE A 193 18.73 7.02 -5.11
CA PHE A 193 18.41 7.68 -3.86
C PHE A 193 19.36 8.84 -3.57
N ASN A 194 20.68 8.61 -3.66
CA ASN A 194 21.69 9.62 -3.43
C ASN A 194 21.63 10.76 -4.48
N SER A 195 21.28 10.44 -5.73
CA SER A 195 21.14 11.43 -6.82
C SER A 195 20.02 12.41 -6.57
N THR A 196 18.97 12.02 -5.82
CA THR A 196 17.79 12.86 -5.50
C THR A 196 18.09 13.97 -4.48
N ARG A 197 19.22 13.91 -3.78
CA ARG A 197 19.67 14.91 -2.80
C ARG A 197 18.61 15.25 -1.75
N GLY A 198 17.96 14.24 -1.20
CA GLY A 198 16.96 14.39 -0.14
C GLY A 198 15.53 14.66 -0.63
N THR A 199 15.25 14.54 -1.93
CA THR A 199 13.91 14.66 -2.48
C THR A 199 13.30 13.32 -2.90
N TYR A 200 13.92 12.19 -2.53
CA TYR A 200 13.41 10.86 -2.84
C TYR A 200 11.96 10.69 -2.38
N GLY A 201 11.10 10.25 -3.27
CA GLY A 201 9.68 10.05 -2.98
C GLY A 201 8.83 11.33 -2.88
N LEU A 202 9.40 12.53 -3.05
CA LEU A 202 8.66 13.80 -2.88
C LEU A 202 8.12 14.41 -4.19
N ASN A 203 8.53 13.88 -5.33
CA ASN A 203 8.01 14.27 -6.63
C ASN A 203 8.24 13.16 -7.67
N ALA A 204 7.56 13.27 -8.82
CA ALA A 204 7.60 12.22 -9.84
C ALA A 204 9.01 11.96 -10.42
N SER A 205 9.88 12.97 -10.48
CA SER A 205 11.24 12.81 -11.05
C SER A 205 12.23 12.22 -10.04
N SER A 206 11.90 12.24 -8.75
CA SER A 206 12.70 11.65 -7.68
C SER A 206 12.08 10.37 -7.12
N THR A 207 11.26 9.67 -7.92
CA THR A 207 10.61 8.41 -7.57
C THR A 207 10.83 7.41 -8.70
N LEU A 208 11.31 6.21 -8.35
CA LEU A 208 11.35 5.05 -9.25
C LEU A 208 10.30 4.04 -8.79
N SER A 209 9.70 3.34 -9.73
CA SER A 209 8.75 2.25 -9.46
C SER A 209 9.43 0.90 -9.66
N SER A 210 9.27 -0.02 -8.72
CA SER A 210 9.64 -1.44 -8.86
C SER A 210 8.43 -2.33 -9.18
N GLY A 211 7.21 -1.77 -9.12
CA GLY A 211 5.96 -2.47 -9.32
C GLY A 211 5.37 -2.36 -10.72
N SER A 212 4.10 -2.76 -10.85
CA SER A 212 3.40 -2.78 -12.13
C SER A 212 2.96 -1.41 -12.61
N PHE A 213 2.82 -0.45 -11.72
CA PHE A 213 2.43 0.90 -12.05
C PHE A 213 3.61 1.85 -11.95
N TYR A 214 3.59 2.92 -12.75
CA TYR A 214 4.52 4.04 -12.70
C TYR A 214 3.76 5.36 -12.60
N ILE A 215 4.41 6.40 -12.08
CA ILE A 215 3.82 7.73 -12.00
C ILE A 215 3.69 8.31 -13.41
N TYR A 216 2.46 8.49 -13.88
CA TYR A 216 2.21 9.20 -15.13
C TYR A 216 2.15 10.70 -14.90
N ASN A 217 1.44 11.13 -13.84
CA ASN A 217 1.36 12.52 -13.43
C ASN A 217 1.08 12.62 -11.92
N TRP A 218 1.67 13.61 -11.28
CA TRP A 218 1.48 13.89 -9.86
C TRP A 218 1.34 15.40 -9.66
N THR A 219 0.17 15.84 -9.24
CA THR A 219 -0.22 17.25 -9.11
C THR A 219 -1.00 17.47 -7.81
N ALA A 220 -1.31 18.71 -7.50
CA ALA A 220 -2.16 19.05 -6.39
C ALA A 220 -3.61 18.52 -6.52
N SER A 221 -4.02 18.05 -7.71
CA SER A 221 -5.35 17.47 -7.94
C SER A 221 -5.39 15.94 -7.81
N GLY A 222 -4.24 15.27 -7.76
CA GLY A 222 -4.17 13.82 -7.64
C GLY A 222 -2.86 13.21 -8.09
N LEU A 223 -2.73 11.93 -7.79
CA LEU A 223 -1.68 11.05 -8.29
C LEU A 223 -2.27 10.13 -9.34
N PHE A 224 -1.72 10.17 -10.54
CA PHE A 224 -2.15 9.40 -11.69
C PHE A 224 -1.10 8.37 -12.06
N LEU A 225 -1.45 7.11 -11.91
CA LEU A 225 -0.59 5.97 -12.17
C LEU A 225 -1.02 5.28 -13.47
N ARG A 226 -0.06 4.76 -14.21
CA ARG A 226 -0.28 3.90 -15.38
C ARG A 226 0.62 2.69 -15.30
N ARG A 227 0.27 1.66 -16.03
CA ARG A 227 1.10 0.48 -16.22
C ARG A 227 1.37 0.27 -17.70
N ALA A 228 2.40 -0.51 -18.01
CA ALA A 228 2.63 -0.98 -19.36
C ALA A 228 1.41 -1.78 -19.84
N PRO A 229 1.05 -1.73 -21.13
CA PRO A 229 -0.04 -2.54 -21.69
C PRO A 229 0.17 -4.02 -21.33
N SER A 230 -0.86 -4.62 -20.74
CA SER A 230 -0.86 -6.03 -20.33
C SER A 230 -2.30 -6.52 -20.37
N ASP A 231 -2.50 -7.84 -20.28
CA ASP A 231 -3.84 -8.45 -20.18
C ASP A 231 -4.53 -8.20 -18.83
N SER A 232 -4.10 -7.18 -18.11
CA SER A 232 -4.68 -6.85 -16.81
C SER A 232 -5.97 -6.05 -16.96
N LEU A 233 -6.83 -6.17 -15.94
CA LEU A 233 -8.13 -5.51 -15.89
C LEU A 233 -8.04 -3.98 -15.73
N ILE A 234 -6.92 -3.45 -15.21
CA ILE A 234 -6.74 -2.02 -14.92
C ILE A 234 -5.46 -1.51 -15.56
N ASP A 235 -5.58 -0.51 -16.43
CA ASP A 235 -4.47 0.15 -17.14
C ASP A 235 -3.99 1.43 -16.42
N SER A 236 -4.87 2.05 -15.66
CA SER A 236 -4.57 3.28 -14.92
C SER A 236 -5.30 3.33 -13.58
N LEU A 237 -4.61 3.84 -12.58
CA LEU A 237 -5.13 4.12 -11.25
C LEU A 237 -5.01 5.62 -10.98
N ARG A 238 -6.08 6.21 -10.47
CA ARG A 238 -6.12 7.61 -10.06
C ARG A 238 -6.43 7.69 -8.58
N LEU A 239 -5.55 8.27 -7.80
CA LEU A 239 -5.80 8.64 -6.42
C LEU A 239 -6.11 10.12 -6.39
N VAL A 240 -7.34 10.47 -6.09
CA VAL A 240 -7.83 11.86 -6.09
C VAL A 240 -8.51 12.19 -4.78
N GLN A 241 -8.35 13.42 -4.32
CA GLN A 241 -9.04 13.85 -3.11
C GLN A 241 -10.51 14.10 -3.41
N ASN A 242 -11.39 13.58 -2.56
CA ASN A 242 -12.80 13.92 -2.62
C ASN A 242 -13.03 15.34 -2.13
N THR A 243 -13.14 16.30 -3.05
CA THR A 243 -13.43 17.69 -2.74
C THR A 243 -14.93 18.03 -2.78
N ASN A 244 -15.78 17.08 -3.21
CA ASN A 244 -17.21 17.26 -3.37
C ASN A 244 -18.02 16.74 -2.17
N SER A 245 -17.39 16.56 -1.03
CA SER A 245 -17.90 15.83 0.12
C SER A 245 -19.11 16.40 0.86
N ALA A 246 -19.65 17.54 0.48
CA ALA A 246 -20.84 18.08 1.11
C ALA A 246 -22.08 17.25 0.73
N GLY A 247 -22.26 16.09 1.38
CA GLY A 247 -23.50 15.34 1.38
C GLY A 247 -23.74 14.34 0.23
N GLN A 248 -22.72 13.97 -0.54
CA GLN A 248 -22.82 12.88 -1.50
C GLN A 248 -22.31 11.56 -0.90
N SER A 249 -23.11 10.51 -0.97
CA SER A 249 -22.70 9.15 -0.58
C SER A 249 -21.69 8.55 -1.60
N ALA A 250 -20.92 7.54 -1.19
CA ALA A 250 -20.07 6.77 -2.10
C ALA A 250 -20.88 6.19 -3.27
N ALA A 251 -22.10 5.72 -3.01
CA ALA A 251 -23.02 5.22 -4.01
C ALA A 251 -23.32 6.26 -5.09
N GLU A 252 -23.67 7.49 -4.72
CA GLU A 252 -23.94 8.57 -5.67
C GLU A 252 -22.70 8.96 -6.47
N LEU A 253 -21.52 8.90 -5.86
CA LEU A 253 -20.25 9.19 -6.56
C LEU A 253 -19.92 8.11 -7.58
N ILE A 254 -20.17 6.84 -7.27
CA ILE A 254 -19.95 5.70 -8.17
C ILE A 254 -21.00 5.70 -9.29
N ASP A 255 -22.27 5.88 -8.96
CA ASP A 255 -23.38 5.91 -9.93
C ASP A 255 -23.23 7.08 -10.93
N ASN A 256 -22.64 8.19 -10.50
CA ASN A 256 -22.32 9.32 -11.38
C ASN A 256 -20.97 9.17 -12.11
N GLU A 257 -20.34 7.98 -12.08
CA GLU A 257 -19.05 7.68 -12.71
C GLU A 257 -17.90 8.62 -12.27
N LYS A 258 -18.00 9.23 -11.08
CA LYS A 258 -16.96 10.11 -10.55
C LYS A 258 -15.79 9.35 -9.94
N CYS A 259 -16.07 8.18 -9.38
CA CYS A 259 -15.04 7.28 -8.86
C CYS A 259 -15.42 5.81 -9.09
N SER A 260 -14.45 4.91 -8.94
CA SER A 260 -14.63 3.46 -9.02
C SER A 260 -14.79 2.84 -7.62
N ALA A 261 -14.24 3.51 -6.62
CA ALA A 261 -14.39 3.15 -5.21
C ALA A 261 -14.26 4.41 -4.33
N ALA A 262 -14.97 4.42 -3.23
CA ALA A 262 -14.88 5.45 -2.21
C ALA A 262 -15.15 4.84 -0.83
N PRO A 263 -14.55 5.36 0.26
CA PRO A 263 -14.98 5.05 1.61
C PRO A 263 -16.44 5.47 1.81
N ASP A 264 -17.21 4.65 2.50
CA ASP A 264 -18.61 4.97 2.85
C ASP A 264 -18.88 4.56 4.29
N ASP A 265 -19.57 5.42 5.01
CA ASP A 265 -20.04 5.20 6.39
C ASP A 265 -21.54 4.85 6.44
N THR A 266 -22.16 4.65 5.28
CA THR A 266 -23.57 4.28 5.16
C THR A 266 -23.74 2.88 4.58
N ALA A 267 -24.91 2.28 4.76
CA ALA A 267 -25.21 1.00 4.15
C ALA A 267 -25.16 1.11 2.61
N ALA A 268 -24.35 0.27 1.98
CA ALA A 268 -24.21 0.25 0.54
C ALA A 268 -25.53 -0.12 -0.14
N PRO A 269 -25.91 0.54 -1.25
CA PRO A 269 -27.01 0.12 -2.09
C PRO A 269 -26.80 -1.31 -2.59
N THR A 270 -27.88 -2.06 -2.81
CA THR A 270 -27.84 -3.44 -3.28
C THR A 270 -27.20 -3.61 -4.67
N THR A 271 -26.99 -2.53 -5.40
CA THR A 271 -26.36 -2.50 -6.73
C THR A 271 -24.84 -2.44 -6.69
N LEU A 272 -24.24 -2.14 -5.52
CA LEU A 272 -22.79 -2.02 -5.36
C LEU A 272 -22.25 -3.19 -4.52
N THR A 273 -21.00 -3.57 -4.80
CA THR A 273 -20.25 -4.49 -3.94
C THR A 273 -19.69 -3.71 -2.77
N SER A 274 -20.07 -4.09 -1.56
CA SER A 274 -19.51 -3.56 -0.31
C SER A 274 -18.59 -4.59 0.32
N LEU A 275 -17.41 -4.12 0.76
CA LEU A 275 -16.50 -4.88 1.60
C LEU A 275 -16.44 -4.18 2.96
N SER A 276 -16.91 -4.87 4.00
CA SER A 276 -16.83 -4.38 5.38
C SER A 276 -15.80 -5.19 6.15
N TYR A 277 -14.92 -4.52 6.86
CA TYR A 277 -13.93 -5.15 7.72
C TYR A 277 -13.63 -4.23 8.91
N SER A 278 -13.19 -4.82 10.02
CA SER A 278 -12.76 -4.10 11.22
C SER A 278 -11.28 -4.36 11.43
N ASP A 279 -10.43 -3.38 11.12
CA ASP A 279 -8.98 -3.46 11.19
C ASP A 279 -8.38 -2.53 12.26
N THR A 280 -9.17 -1.61 12.80
CA THR A 280 -8.70 -0.58 13.72
C THR A 280 -9.58 -0.50 14.96
N THR A 281 -8.96 -0.46 16.13
CA THR A 281 -9.62 -0.18 17.41
C THR A 281 -9.16 1.17 17.97
N TRP A 282 -10.08 2.09 18.15
CA TRP A 282 -9.83 3.35 18.85
C TRP A 282 -9.97 3.16 20.35
N SER A 283 -8.96 3.55 21.12
CA SER A 283 -8.94 3.40 22.56
C SER A 283 -8.35 4.60 23.26
N LEU A 284 -8.78 4.81 24.53
CA LEU A 284 -8.18 5.78 25.44
C LEU A 284 -7.14 5.07 26.30
N LEU A 285 -5.89 5.50 26.21
CA LEU A 285 -4.79 5.00 27.03
C LEU A 285 -4.49 6.01 28.15
N PHE A 286 -4.45 5.55 29.39
CA PHE A 286 -4.12 6.38 30.54
C PHE A 286 -2.65 6.28 30.88
N ASN A 287 -1.97 7.43 30.98
CA ASN A 287 -0.62 7.47 31.53
C ASN A 287 -0.66 7.25 33.06
N CYS A 288 -0.27 6.05 33.48
CA CYS A 288 -0.33 5.66 34.88
C CYS A 288 0.74 6.29 35.79
N SER A 289 1.64 7.11 35.26
CA SER A 289 2.77 7.70 36.03
C SER A 289 2.46 9.06 36.66
N SER A 290 1.25 9.59 36.50
CA SER A 290 0.88 10.93 37.01
C SER A 290 -0.53 10.90 37.63
N VAL A 291 -1.39 11.83 37.24
CA VAL A 291 -2.77 11.97 37.75
C VAL A 291 -3.55 10.65 37.69
N PHE A 292 -3.31 9.83 36.68
CA PHE A 292 -3.95 8.53 36.49
C PHE A 292 -3.20 7.36 37.20
N ALA A 293 -2.36 7.64 38.19
CA ALA A 293 -1.74 6.59 39.00
C ALA A 293 -2.77 5.79 39.80
N SER A 294 -3.91 6.44 40.24
CA SER A 294 -5.01 5.76 40.93
C SER A 294 -5.79 4.85 39.98
N THR A 295 -5.93 3.59 40.41
CA THR A 295 -6.75 2.58 39.69
C THR A 295 -8.21 2.94 39.73
N GLU A 296 -8.72 3.46 40.85
CA GLU A 296 -10.09 3.87 41.03
C GLU A 296 -10.48 5.01 40.09
N LEU A 297 -9.59 5.97 39.92
CA LEU A 297 -9.81 7.08 38.98
C LEU A 297 -9.88 6.56 37.53
N ARG A 298 -8.97 5.66 37.12
CA ARG A 298 -9.00 5.08 35.79
C ARG A 298 -10.29 4.28 35.54
N GLN A 299 -10.72 3.48 36.53
CA GLN A 299 -11.96 2.71 36.43
C GLN A 299 -13.20 3.61 36.36
N ALA A 300 -13.24 4.68 37.15
CA ALA A 300 -14.32 5.64 37.11
C ALA A 300 -14.45 6.34 35.76
N LEU A 301 -13.30 6.77 35.19
CA LEU A 301 -13.25 7.39 33.87
C LEU A 301 -13.61 6.41 32.76
N ALA A 302 -13.12 5.16 32.82
CA ALA A 302 -13.48 4.13 31.85
C ALA A 302 -14.99 3.82 31.88
N SER A 303 -15.59 3.77 33.08
CA SER A 303 -17.02 3.57 33.22
C SER A 303 -17.84 4.76 32.72
N ALA A 304 -17.37 5.98 32.98
CA ALA A 304 -18.02 7.19 32.46
C ALA A 304 -17.92 7.28 30.93
N ALA A 305 -16.75 6.94 30.34
CA ALA A 305 -16.57 6.92 28.91
C ALA A 305 -17.45 5.88 28.21
N ARG A 306 -17.57 4.67 28.79
CA ARG A 306 -18.49 3.63 28.28
C ARG A 306 -19.96 4.09 28.30
N GLY A 307 -20.38 4.82 29.34
CA GLY A 307 -21.74 5.34 29.44
C GLY A 307 -22.03 6.54 28.55
N ALA A 308 -20.99 7.24 28.09
CA ALA A 308 -21.11 8.43 27.24
C ALA A 308 -20.84 8.15 25.76
N ALA A 309 -20.23 7.03 25.42
CA ALA A 309 -19.92 6.67 24.04
C ALA A 309 -21.20 6.17 23.34
N GLU A 310 -21.83 7.05 22.60
CA GLU A 310 -22.85 6.69 21.62
C GLU A 310 -22.14 6.23 20.34
N VAL A 311 -22.23 4.94 20.02
CA VAL A 311 -21.82 4.43 18.71
C VAL A 311 -22.97 4.67 17.76
N PRO A 312 -22.79 5.43 16.66
CA PRO A 312 -23.86 5.68 15.70
C PRO A 312 -24.37 4.36 15.12
N ASP A 313 -25.68 4.17 15.10
CA ASP A 313 -26.31 3.00 14.48
C ASP A 313 -26.03 3.02 12.96
N GLY A 314 -25.51 1.91 12.44
CA GLY A 314 -25.30 1.70 10.99
C GLY A 314 -24.07 2.41 10.40
N GLY A 315 -23.17 2.95 11.22
CA GLY A 315 -21.93 3.60 10.77
C GLY A 315 -20.73 2.66 10.66
N LEU A 316 -19.56 3.23 10.32
CA LEU A 316 -18.27 2.55 10.26
C LEU A 316 -17.76 2.07 11.65
N TYR A 317 -18.37 2.53 12.72
CA TYR A 317 -17.91 2.27 14.08
C TYR A 317 -18.82 1.27 14.79
N ALA A 318 -18.23 0.34 15.49
CA ALA A 318 -18.92 -0.57 16.40
C ALA A 318 -18.29 -0.51 17.78
N ALA A 319 -19.06 -0.82 18.83
CA ALA A 319 -18.51 -0.93 20.17
C ALA A 319 -17.49 -2.06 20.22
N ALA A 320 -16.26 -1.75 20.61
CA ALA A 320 -15.19 -2.73 20.70
C ALA A 320 -15.18 -3.38 22.10
N ASN A 321 -15.20 -4.70 22.14
CA ASN A 321 -15.10 -5.49 23.36
C ASN A 321 -13.66 -5.81 23.78
N GLY A 322 -12.65 -5.20 23.13
CA GLY A 322 -11.23 -5.31 23.43
C GLY A 322 -10.35 -4.52 22.50
N LEU A 323 -9.02 -4.57 22.69
CA LEU A 323 -8.05 -3.81 21.91
C LEU A 323 -7.84 -4.34 20.50
N VAL A 324 -8.03 -5.63 20.29
CA VAL A 324 -7.87 -6.25 18.97
C VAL A 324 -9.19 -6.18 18.20
N PRO A 325 -9.21 -5.71 16.95
CA PRO A 325 -10.41 -5.68 16.12
C PRO A 325 -11.02 -7.06 15.89
N ASP A 326 -12.34 -7.13 15.73
CA ASP A 326 -13.07 -8.39 15.53
C ASP A 326 -12.72 -9.11 14.21
N GLY A 327 -12.22 -8.38 13.22
CA GLY A 327 -11.83 -8.93 11.92
C GLY A 327 -10.46 -9.60 11.88
N LEU A 328 -9.66 -9.50 12.96
CA LEU A 328 -8.32 -10.04 12.97
C LEU A 328 -8.33 -11.57 13.18
N THR A 329 -7.65 -12.28 12.27
CA THR A 329 -7.49 -13.75 12.38
C THR A 329 -6.05 -14.11 12.70
N VAL A 330 -5.85 -15.11 13.55
CA VAL A 330 -4.57 -15.73 13.84
C VAL A 330 -4.71 -17.23 13.55
N ASP A 331 -3.83 -17.79 12.73
CA ASP A 331 -3.89 -19.19 12.27
C ASP A 331 -5.25 -19.59 11.66
N GLY A 332 -5.91 -18.65 10.95
CA GLY A 332 -7.21 -18.85 10.33
C GLY A 332 -8.40 -18.84 11.28
N MET A 333 -8.17 -18.56 12.56
CA MET A 333 -9.22 -18.42 13.59
C MET A 333 -9.36 -16.94 13.97
N ASN A 334 -10.59 -16.48 14.20
CA ASN A 334 -10.80 -15.14 14.72
C ASN A 334 -10.17 -15.03 16.12
N TYR A 335 -9.28 -14.03 16.30
CA TYR A 335 -8.58 -13.81 17.56
C TYR A 335 -9.55 -13.64 18.75
N ARG A 336 -10.67 -12.96 18.53
CA ARG A 336 -11.67 -12.69 19.58
C ARG A 336 -12.37 -13.94 20.06
N ASP A 337 -12.66 -14.90 19.16
CA ASP A 337 -13.27 -16.17 19.54
C ASP A 337 -12.37 -16.98 20.48
N THR A 338 -11.06 -16.75 20.40
CA THR A 338 -10.05 -17.45 21.22
C THR A 338 -9.71 -16.68 22.50
N ALA A 339 -9.56 -15.35 22.40
CA ALA A 339 -9.13 -14.49 23.53
C ALA A 339 -10.27 -14.09 24.47
N GLY A 340 -11.53 -14.18 24.01
CA GLY A 340 -12.71 -13.72 24.76
C GLY A 340 -12.79 -12.19 24.87
N ASP A 341 -13.91 -11.73 25.44
CA ASP A 341 -14.13 -10.31 25.69
C ASP A 341 -13.36 -9.82 26.90
N VAL A 342 -12.85 -8.60 26.83
CA VAL A 342 -12.25 -7.92 27.98
C VAL A 342 -13.40 -7.38 28.84
N THR A 343 -13.65 -8.02 29.97
CA THR A 343 -14.67 -7.63 30.96
C THR A 343 -14.24 -6.42 31.80
#